data_bd7be2e2a1288bf02d42f8d5085968e7
#
_entry.id   bd7be2e2a1288bf02d42f8d5085968e7
#
_cell.length_a   1.000
_cell.length_b   1.000
_cell.length_c   1.000
_cell.angle_alpha   90.00
_cell.angle_beta   90.00
_cell.angle_gamma   90.00
#
_symmetry.space_group_name_H-M   'P 1'
#
loop_
_entity.id
_entity.type
_entity.pdbx_description
1 polymer ?
#
loop_
_entity_poly.entity_id
_entity_poly.type
_entity_poly.pdbx_seq_one_letter_code
_entity_poly.pdbx_strand_id
1 'polypeptide(L)'
;SASKKKAPSFPDAVRSYVSGEEPWMLLDRASRQLESRYARVESDGDLLMQLVHSARADYARAVHELASVYAGAFTAWGGETPPGIMAHCSVFRNAVRPLLEDGKREEKTAYFLVDALRYEMAEELAGGFDDGSEVSLFPVLGVLPGITSVGMAALLPGAENGLSLEKKSESLSVVLDGKAVNSRNARMDHVRTSLDVPVAVMKLGDAVKLTPKRKKEVESARLVVVTSQEIDHLGEEGADEEETRTYMDDVLGKIHRAVRSLGRCGVTRFIITADHGFQLVSAEEPGLAMDPPGGETLLLHPRVWIGRGGRGDDGFIRRSASEIGLGGELELAFPKGLAVFRTKGGAGLYFHGGISPQEHILPLLSVVVSGQGPNESTSGMKISLSMAKQRVTNRIFMVTITSEPSGLFPAEEKKVRLEITSGKAEAGLAVTAAYGFDDALRELSVEVGRPNSVTVMLSGNESPGRITISVLDAQSQVVLDALRDVPVDLM
;
A
#
# COMPACT_ATOMS: atom_id res chain seq x y z
N SER A 1 20.43 -40.88 1.84
CA SER A 1 20.34 -40.15 0.55
C SER A 1 19.29 -39.08 0.68
N ALA A 2 19.72 -37.81 0.89
CA ALA A 2 18.84 -36.66 0.85
C ALA A 2 18.29 -36.57 -0.58
N SER A 3 17.00 -36.80 -0.75
CA SER A 3 16.27 -36.52 -1.96
C SER A 3 16.51 -35.03 -2.28
N LYS A 4 17.25 -34.73 -3.36
CA LYS A 4 17.34 -33.36 -3.90
C LYS A 4 15.92 -32.96 -4.28
N LYS A 5 15.23 -32.20 -3.44
CA LYS A 5 13.96 -31.55 -3.82
C LYS A 5 14.24 -30.79 -5.11
N LYS A 6 13.52 -31.13 -6.17
CA LYS A 6 13.61 -30.42 -7.46
C LYS A 6 13.27 -28.94 -7.21
N ALA A 7 14.09 -28.03 -7.74
CA ALA A 7 13.78 -26.61 -7.65
C ALA A 7 12.36 -26.36 -8.19
N PRO A 8 11.57 -25.49 -7.53
CA PRO A 8 10.21 -25.21 -7.97
C PRO A 8 10.21 -24.60 -9.37
N SER A 9 9.15 -24.84 -10.15
CA SER A 9 8.93 -24.07 -11.37
C SER A 9 8.59 -22.60 -11.02
N PHE A 10 8.75 -21.68 -11.97
CA PHE A 10 8.40 -20.29 -11.72
C PHE A 10 6.92 -20.09 -11.33
N PRO A 11 5.94 -20.76 -11.99
CA PRO A 11 4.54 -20.74 -11.53
C PRO A 11 4.36 -21.23 -10.09
N ASP A 12 5.11 -22.25 -9.66
CA ASP A 12 5.03 -22.77 -8.30
C ASP A 12 5.65 -21.80 -7.30
N ALA A 13 6.75 -21.15 -7.67
CA ALA A 13 7.39 -20.11 -6.84
C ALA A 13 6.44 -18.90 -6.65
N VAL A 14 5.73 -18.46 -7.69
CA VAL A 14 4.71 -17.42 -7.58
C VAL A 14 3.56 -17.86 -6.68
N ARG A 15 3.03 -19.06 -6.90
CA ARG A 15 1.92 -19.60 -6.09
C ARG A 15 2.28 -19.73 -4.62
N SER A 16 3.47 -20.22 -4.30
CA SER A 16 3.92 -20.37 -2.90
C SER A 16 4.01 -19.05 -2.15
N TYR A 17 4.17 -17.92 -2.86
CA TYR A 17 4.17 -16.59 -2.25
C TYR A 17 2.77 -16.14 -1.85
N VAL A 18 1.75 -16.36 -2.70
CA VAL A 18 0.40 -15.79 -2.53
C VAL A 18 -0.65 -16.77 -2.01
N SER A 19 -0.40 -18.08 -2.04
CA SER A 19 -1.41 -19.10 -1.71
C SER A 19 -0.81 -20.35 -1.08
N GLY A 20 -1.65 -21.14 -0.40
CA GLY A 20 -1.28 -22.35 0.35
C GLY A 20 -1.71 -22.24 1.81
N GLU A 21 -1.34 -23.20 2.63
CA GLU A 21 -1.63 -23.17 4.08
C GLU A 21 -0.83 -22.06 4.77
N GLU A 22 0.44 -21.85 4.36
CA GLU A 22 1.35 -20.84 4.90
C GLU A 22 2.05 -20.10 3.74
N PRO A 23 1.35 -19.19 3.04
CA PRO A 23 1.96 -18.43 1.94
C PRO A 23 3.04 -17.48 2.47
N TRP A 24 4.14 -17.37 1.73
CA TRP A 24 5.29 -16.55 2.15
C TRP A 24 4.97 -15.09 2.40
N MET A 25 3.96 -14.53 1.75
CA MET A 25 3.51 -13.15 2.00
C MET A 25 3.09 -12.90 3.45
N LEU A 26 2.65 -13.94 4.20
CA LEU A 26 2.30 -13.81 5.60
C LEU A 26 3.52 -13.52 6.48
N LEU A 27 4.70 -14.02 6.09
CA LEU A 27 5.94 -13.70 6.78
C LEU A 27 6.33 -12.24 6.58
N ASP A 28 6.16 -11.70 5.35
CA ASP A 28 6.37 -10.29 5.06
C ASP A 28 5.42 -9.41 5.88
N ARG A 29 4.14 -9.78 5.94
CA ARG A 29 3.13 -9.07 6.76
C ARG A 29 3.49 -9.11 8.24
N ALA A 30 3.84 -10.29 8.77
CA ALA A 30 4.20 -10.45 10.18
C ALA A 30 5.44 -9.61 10.54
N SER A 31 6.46 -9.57 9.66
CA SER A 31 7.64 -8.75 9.85
C SER A 31 7.28 -7.25 9.87
N ARG A 32 6.49 -6.76 8.90
CA ARG A 32 6.06 -5.36 8.85
C ARG A 32 5.25 -4.98 10.10
N GLN A 33 4.31 -5.84 10.52
CA GLN A 33 3.52 -5.60 11.73
C GLN A 33 4.35 -5.64 13.02
N LEU A 34 5.35 -6.53 13.10
CA LEU A 34 6.30 -6.55 14.22
C LEU A 34 7.01 -5.20 14.34
N GLU A 35 7.57 -4.71 13.24
CA GLU A 35 8.29 -3.43 13.22
C GLU A 35 7.38 -2.24 13.57
N SER A 36 6.19 -2.18 12.95
CA SER A 36 5.23 -1.12 13.23
C SER A 36 4.75 -1.10 14.69
N ARG A 37 4.68 -2.26 15.34
CA ARG A 37 4.32 -2.36 16.76
C ARG A 37 5.49 -2.05 17.67
N TYR A 38 6.68 -2.55 17.31
CA TYR A 38 7.90 -2.30 18.09
C TYR A 38 8.25 -0.81 18.12
N ALA A 39 8.11 -0.11 17.00
CA ALA A 39 8.27 1.34 16.90
C ALA A 39 7.41 2.17 17.89
N ARG A 40 6.32 1.60 18.39
CA ARG A 40 5.40 2.25 19.32
C ARG A 40 5.69 1.93 20.80
N VAL A 41 6.71 1.12 21.06
CA VAL A 41 7.08 0.73 22.43
C VAL A 41 7.96 1.82 23.03
N GLU A 42 7.48 2.52 24.05
CA GLU A 42 8.19 3.63 24.71
C GLU A 42 9.39 3.18 25.57
N SER A 43 9.39 1.92 26.03
CA SER A 43 10.45 1.37 26.88
C SER A 43 10.58 -0.13 26.63
N ASP A 44 11.61 -0.52 25.92
CA ASP A 44 11.95 -1.91 25.66
C ASP A 44 12.94 -2.43 26.70
N GLY A 45 12.57 -3.51 27.39
CA GLY A 45 13.53 -4.26 28.19
C GLY A 45 14.45 -5.09 27.30
N ASP A 46 15.67 -5.41 27.79
CA ASP A 46 16.69 -6.19 27.08
C ASP A 46 16.13 -7.47 26.41
N LEU A 47 15.15 -8.12 27.05
CA LEU A 47 14.54 -9.34 26.53
C LEU A 47 13.72 -9.08 25.26
N LEU A 48 12.89 -8.01 25.22
CA LEU A 48 12.09 -7.67 24.05
C LEU A 48 12.99 -7.31 22.87
N MET A 49 14.01 -6.49 23.12
CA MET A 49 15.01 -6.13 22.10
C MET A 49 15.71 -7.35 21.52
N GLN A 50 16.12 -8.33 22.36
CA GLN A 50 16.73 -9.58 21.90
C GLN A 50 15.76 -10.42 21.05
N LEU A 51 14.49 -10.52 21.44
CA LEU A 51 13.46 -11.26 20.68
C LEU A 51 13.22 -10.62 19.31
N VAL A 52 13.08 -9.30 19.24
CA VAL A 52 12.91 -8.57 17.98
C VAL A 52 14.14 -8.74 17.08
N HIS A 53 15.35 -8.62 17.64
CA HIS A 53 16.58 -8.85 16.89
C HIS A 53 16.66 -10.28 16.33
N SER A 54 16.29 -11.28 17.11
CA SER A 54 16.22 -12.68 16.63
C SER A 54 15.22 -12.85 15.51
N ALA A 55 14.01 -12.25 15.63
CA ALA A 55 12.98 -12.31 14.60
C ALA A 55 13.43 -11.63 13.31
N ARG A 56 14.11 -10.49 13.39
CA ARG A 56 14.72 -9.80 12.22
C ARG A 56 15.72 -10.68 11.50
N ALA A 57 16.62 -11.34 12.25
CA ALA A 57 17.62 -12.24 11.69
C ALA A 57 16.99 -13.48 11.02
N ASP A 58 15.93 -14.03 11.59
CA ASP A 58 15.19 -15.16 11.03
C ASP A 58 14.47 -14.75 9.74
N TYR A 59 13.81 -13.59 9.74
CA TYR A 59 13.17 -13.02 8.58
C TYR A 59 14.16 -12.76 7.43
N ALA A 60 15.30 -12.11 7.71
CA ALA A 60 16.32 -11.82 6.71
C ALA A 60 16.83 -13.11 6.03
N ARG A 61 17.09 -14.19 6.81
CA ARG A 61 17.49 -15.49 6.27
C ARG A 61 16.40 -16.10 5.36
N ALA A 62 15.15 -16.07 5.81
CA ALA A 62 14.03 -16.62 5.06
C ALA A 62 13.80 -15.87 3.75
N VAL A 63 13.84 -14.54 3.76
CA VAL A 63 13.68 -13.71 2.56
C VAL A 63 14.85 -13.89 1.58
N HIS A 64 16.07 -14.03 2.08
CA HIS A 64 17.22 -14.34 1.24
C HIS A 64 17.08 -15.70 0.52
N GLU A 65 16.64 -16.73 1.22
CA GLU A 65 16.36 -18.05 0.64
C GLU A 65 15.24 -17.95 -0.41
N LEU A 66 14.13 -17.31 -0.06
CA LEU A 66 12.99 -17.10 -0.96
C LEU A 66 13.39 -16.35 -2.24
N ALA A 67 14.10 -15.24 -2.12
CA ALA A 67 14.56 -14.44 -3.25
C ALA A 67 15.52 -15.22 -4.16
N SER A 68 16.39 -16.06 -3.57
CA SER A 68 17.32 -16.91 -4.32
C SER A 68 16.59 -18.00 -5.09
N VAL A 69 15.62 -18.68 -4.47
CA VAL A 69 14.77 -19.68 -5.11
C VAL A 69 13.94 -19.06 -6.23
N TYR A 70 13.34 -17.92 -5.99
CA TYR A 70 12.53 -17.19 -6.96
C TYR A 70 13.36 -16.75 -8.19
N ALA A 71 14.53 -16.15 -7.99
CA ALA A 71 15.44 -15.75 -9.04
C ALA A 71 15.95 -16.94 -9.85
N GLY A 72 16.23 -18.07 -9.20
CA GLY A 72 16.59 -19.34 -9.86
C GLY A 72 15.45 -19.87 -10.75
N ALA A 73 14.22 -19.87 -10.24
CA ALA A 73 13.04 -20.29 -10.99
C ALA A 73 12.76 -19.34 -12.17
N PHE A 74 12.89 -18.03 -11.98
CA PHE A 74 12.76 -17.01 -13.02
C PHE A 74 13.82 -17.19 -14.14
N THR A 75 15.05 -17.52 -13.80
CA THR A 75 16.12 -17.74 -14.78
C THR A 75 15.78 -18.85 -15.76
N ALA A 76 15.12 -19.89 -15.29
CA ALA A 76 14.70 -21.05 -16.08
C ALA A 76 13.33 -20.85 -16.79
N TRP A 77 12.66 -19.72 -16.53
CA TRP A 77 11.33 -19.45 -17.06
C TRP A 77 11.37 -18.91 -18.50
N GLY A 78 10.41 -19.35 -19.31
CA GLY A 78 10.34 -19.00 -20.74
C GLY A 78 9.64 -17.68 -21.08
N GLY A 79 9.22 -16.88 -20.07
CA GLY A 79 8.62 -15.54 -20.27
C GLY A 79 7.09 -15.50 -20.37
N GLU A 80 6.40 -16.66 -20.42
CA GLU A 80 4.93 -16.67 -20.46
C GLU A 80 4.31 -16.41 -19.09
N THR A 81 3.24 -15.61 -19.04
CA THR A 81 2.52 -15.37 -17.78
C THR A 81 1.96 -16.68 -17.23
N PRO A 82 2.26 -17.03 -15.95
CA PRO A 82 1.79 -18.27 -15.35
C PRO A 82 0.26 -18.40 -15.38
N PRO A 83 -0.30 -19.58 -15.60
CA PRO A 83 -1.75 -19.80 -15.55
C PRO A 83 -2.35 -19.36 -14.20
N GLY A 84 -3.45 -18.59 -14.24
CA GLY A 84 -4.12 -18.07 -13.07
C GLY A 84 -3.50 -16.79 -12.48
N ILE A 85 -2.42 -16.28 -13.09
CA ILE A 85 -1.82 -15.00 -12.76
C ILE A 85 -2.12 -14.01 -13.89
N MET A 86 -2.47 -12.78 -13.54
CA MET A 86 -2.71 -11.73 -14.53
C MET A 86 -1.39 -11.05 -14.92
N ALA A 87 -1.18 -10.77 -16.20
CA ALA A 87 -0.07 -9.94 -16.65
C ALA A 87 -0.35 -8.47 -16.30
N HIS A 88 0.65 -7.72 -15.84
CA HIS A 88 0.53 -6.33 -15.42
C HIS A 88 -0.08 -5.43 -16.50
N CYS A 89 0.41 -5.52 -17.74
CA CYS A 89 -0.12 -4.74 -18.87
C CYS A 89 -1.59 -5.09 -19.23
N SER A 90 -2.15 -6.17 -18.70
CA SER A 90 -3.54 -6.56 -18.95
C SER A 90 -4.51 -6.09 -17.86
N VAL A 91 -4.03 -5.47 -16.79
CA VAL A 91 -4.86 -5.04 -15.63
C VAL A 91 -5.97 -4.09 -16.07
N PHE A 92 -5.65 -3.02 -16.81
CA PHE A 92 -6.67 -2.08 -17.24
C PHE A 92 -7.72 -2.75 -18.13
N ARG A 93 -7.29 -3.53 -19.12
CA ARG A 93 -8.18 -4.21 -20.05
C ARG A 93 -9.09 -5.22 -19.37
N ASN A 94 -8.57 -5.99 -18.41
CA ASN A 94 -9.31 -7.11 -17.81
C ASN A 94 -10.11 -6.70 -16.56
N ALA A 95 -9.66 -5.70 -15.80
CA ALA A 95 -10.28 -5.33 -14.53
C ALA A 95 -11.02 -3.98 -14.55
N VAL A 96 -10.59 -3.03 -15.38
CA VAL A 96 -11.20 -1.68 -15.40
C VAL A 96 -12.12 -1.49 -16.59
N ARG A 97 -11.65 -1.80 -17.79
CA ARG A 97 -12.42 -1.59 -19.05
C ARG A 97 -13.80 -2.24 -19.02
N PRO A 98 -14.00 -3.51 -18.58
CA PRO A 98 -15.32 -4.13 -18.55
C PRO A 98 -16.33 -3.37 -17.68
N LEU A 99 -15.84 -2.75 -16.58
CA LEU A 99 -16.69 -1.95 -15.68
C LEU A 99 -17.17 -0.63 -16.31
N LEU A 100 -16.42 -0.13 -17.28
CA LEU A 100 -16.78 1.08 -18.02
C LEU A 100 -17.72 0.80 -19.20
N GLU A 101 -17.61 -0.39 -19.80
CA GLU A 101 -18.39 -0.86 -20.96
C GLU A 101 -19.71 -1.53 -20.55
N ASP A 102 -19.83 -2.00 -19.30
CA ASP A 102 -21.08 -2.55 -18.77
C ASP A 102 -22.17 -1.48 -18.84
N GLY A 103 -23.23 -1.73 -19.63
CA GLY A 103 -24.25 -0.77 -20.06
C GLY A 103 -25.08 -0.10 -18.95
N LYS A 104 -24.76 -0.35 -17.68
CA LYS A 104 -25.27 0.39 -16.53
C LYS A 104 -24.58 1.75 -16.43
N ARG A 105 -25.09 2.73 -17.19
CA ARG A 105 -24.53 4.09 -17.30
C ARG A 105 -24.35 4.83 -15.97
N GLU A 106 -24.90 4.36 -14.87
CA GLU A 106 -24.89 5.04 -13.57
C GLU A 106 -23.78 4.57 -12.62
N GLU A 107 -23.21 3.38 -12.82
CA GLU A 107 -22.17 2.85 -11.92
C GLU A 107 -20.82 3.53 -12.16
N LYS A 108 -20.24 4.08 -11.10
CA LYS A 108 -18.95 4.75 -11.12
C LYS A 108 -17.86 3.83 -10.60
N THR A 109 -16.71 3.88 -11.25
CA THR A 109 -15.54 3.09 -10.87
C THR A 109 -14.41 4.01 -10.44
N ALA A 110 -13.74 3.66 -9.34
CA ALA A 110 -12.47 4.27 -8.96
C ALA A 110 -11.31 3.30 -9.24
N TYR A 111 -10.25 3.82 -9.84
CA TYR A 111 -9.03 3.10 -10.16
C TYR A 111 -7.86 3.72 -9.40
N PHE A 112 -7.36 3.00 -8.40
CA PHE A 112 -6.26 3.41 -7.55
C PHE A 112 -4.94 2.88 -8.10
N LEU A 113 -4.05 3.78 -8.42
CA LEU A 113 -2.68 3.52 -8.81
C LEU A 113 -1.78 3.89 -7.62
N VAL A 114 -1.42 2.88 -6.83
CA VAL A 114 -0.66 3.07 -5.59
C VAL A 114 0.78 2.68 -5.83
N ASP A 115 1.67 3.67 -5.80
CA ASP A 115 3.10 3.49 -5.95
C ASP A 115 3.64 2.60 -4.83
N ALA A 116 4.33 1.51 -5.20
CA ALA A 116 4.98 0.57 -4.31
C ALA A 116 4.06 -0.20 -3.32
N LEU A 117 2.77 -0.42 -3.63
CA LEU A 117 1.91 -1.24 -2.77
C LEU A 117 2.25 -2.73 -2.92
N ARG A 118 2.81 -3.35 -1.86
CA ARG A 118 3.11 -4.78 -1.84
C ARG A 118 1.86 -5.65 -1.75
N TYR A 119 1.95 -6.90 -2.22
CA TYR A 119 0.85 -7.85 -2.19
C TYR A 119 0.32 -8.10 -0.76
N GLU A 120 1.21 -8.26 0.21
CA GLU A 120 0.85 -8.49 1.61
C GLU A 120 0.15 -7.28 2.26
N MET A 121 0.49 -6.06 1.83
CA MET A 121 -0.18 -4.83 2.27
C MET A 121 -1.61 -4.75 1.72
N ALA A 122 -1.81 -5.17 0.47
CA ALA A 122 -3.13 -5.23 -0.13
C ALA A 122 -4.00 -6.35 0.47
N GLU A 123 -3.40 -7.45 0.94
CA GLU A 123 -4.10 -8.50 1.68
C GLU A 123 -4.61 -7.99 3.03
N GLU A 124 -3.77 -7.23 3.75
CA GLU A 124 -4.20 -6.56 4.98
C GLU A 124 -5.29 -5.51 4.70
N LEU A 125 -5.12 -4.71 3.64
CA LEU A 125 -6.12 -3.74 3.19
C LEU A 125 -7.45 -4.43 2.88
N ALA A 126 -7.44 -5.61 2.23
CA ALA A 126 -8.63 -6.38 1.92
C ALA A 126 -9.41 -6.81 3.17
N GLY A 127 -8.68 -7.21 4.22
CA GLY A 127 -9.28 -7.60 5.50
C GLY A 127 -9.92 -6.45 6.29
N GLY A 128 -9.65 -5.20 5.92
CA GLY A 128 -10.20 -4.01 6.57
C GLY A 128 -11.48 -3.45 5.95
N PHE A 129 -12.04 -4.08 4.91
CA PHE A 129 -13.34 -3.68 4.36
C PHE A 129 -14.49 -4.32 5.13
N ASP A 130 -15.61 -3.59 5.22
CA ASP A 130 -16.79 -4.01 5.98
C ASP A 130 -17.45 -5.27 5.36
N ASP A 131 -18.15 -6.08 6.19
CA ASP A 131 -18.82 -7.34 5.79
C ASP A 131 -19.86 -7.20 4.68
N GLY A 132 -20.30 -5.97 4.36
CA GLY A 132 -21.20 -5.67 3.24
C GLY A 132 -20.50 -5.43 1.91
N SER A 133 -19.18 -5.53 1.85
CA SER A 133 -18.38 -5.33 0.63
C SER A 133 -17.97 -6.68 0.03
N GLU A 134 -18.08 -6.80 -1.30
CA GLU A 134 -17.47 -7.93 -2.01
C GLU A 134 -16.01 -7.58 -2.28
N VAL A 135 -15.10 -8.33 -1.66
CA VAL A 135 -13.65 -8.10 -1.78
C VAL A 135 -12.98 -9.29 -2.42
N SER A 136 -12.16 -9.05 -3.42
CA SER A 136 -11.38 -10.09 -4.10
C SER A 136 -9.97 -9.59 -4.37
N LEU A 137 -8.97 -10.39 -3.99
CA LEU A 137 -7.55 -10.09 -4.21
C LEU A 137 -6.96 -11.11 -5.18
N PHE A 138 -6.34 -10.63 -6.24
CA PHE A 138 -5.70 -11.44 -7.27
C PHE A 138 -4.21 -11.08 -7.40
N PRO A 139 -3.34 -12.06 -7.62
CA PRO A 139 -1.95 -11.79 -7.94
C PRO A 139 -1.79 -11.32 -9.39
N VAL A 140 -0.94 -10.33 -9.57
CA VAL A 140 -0.50 -9.79 -10.86
C VAL A 140 1.00 -9.99 -10.97
N LEU A 141 1.46 -10.51 -12.10
CA LEU A 141 2.89 -10.56 -12.41
C LEU A 141 3.31 -9.19 -12.96
N GLY A 142 4.12 -8.47 -12.20
CA GLY A 142 4.60 -7.14 -12.53
C GLY A 142 5.41 -7.13 -13.83
N VAL A 143 5.34 -6.05 -14.56
CA VAL A 143 6.26 -5.81 -15.68
C VAL A 143 7.67 -5.56 -15.13
N LEU A 144 8.69 -6.06 -15.83
CA LEU A 144 10.08 -5.75 -15.52
C LEU A 144 10.62 -4.69 -16.49
N PRO A 145 11.41 -3.74 -16.00
CA PRO A 145 11.80 -3.55 -14.60
C PRO A 145 10.68 -2.95 -13.78
N GLY A 146 10.57 -3.36 -12.51
CA GLY A 146 9.60 -2.83 -11.55
C GLY A 146 9.99 -1.43 -11.06
N ILE A 147 10.03 -0.46 -11.96
CA ILE A 147 10.27 0.96 -11.66
C ILE A 147 9.04 1.80 -12.02
N THR A 148 8.79 2.88 -11.29
CA THR A 148 7.59 3.72 -11.39
C THR A 148 7.25 4.11 -12.83
N SER A 149 8.23 4.47 -13.66
CA SER A 149 7.97 4.90 -15.04
C SER A 149 7.41 3.78 -15.92
N VAL A 150 7.86 2.53 -15.72
CA VAL A 150 7.43 1.35 -16.48
C VAL A 150 6.17 0.75 -15.89
N GLY A 151 6.14 0.53 -14.58
CA GLY A 151 5.01 -0.08 -13.88
C GLY A 151 3.74 0.77 -13.99
N MET A 152 3.83 2.08 -13.77
CA MET A 152 2.69 2.99 -13.97
C MET A 152 2.23 3.04 -15.44
N ALA A 153 3.13 2.87 -16.41
CA ALA A 153 2.75 2.81 -17.83
C ALA A 153 2.02 1.49 -18.16
N ALA A 154 2.39 0.39 -17.51
CA ALA A 154 1.74 -0.91 -17.66
C ALA A 154 0.27 -0.92 -17.21
N LEU A 155 -0.12 0.02 -16.36
CA LEU A 155 -1.48 0.15 -15.83
C LEU A 155 -2.39 1.07 -16.68
N LEU A 156 -1.90 1.59 -17.81
CA LEU A 156 -2.65 2.49 -18.67
C LEU A 156 -3.53 1.73 -19.69
N PRO A 157 -4.60 2.37 -20.19
CA PRO A 157 -5.36 1.85 -21.32
C PRO A 157 -4.44 1.59 -22.53
N GLY A 158 -4.52 0.43 -23.14
CA GLY A 158 -3.72 0.06 -24.32
C GLY A 158 -2.36 -0.56 -24.00
N ALA A 159 -1.96 -0.64 -22.72
CA ALA A 159 -0.67 -1.24 -22.33
C ALA A 159 -0.53 -2.71 -22.76
N GLU A 160 -1.64 -3.42 -22.89
CA GLU A 160 -1.71 -4.79 -23.40
C GLU A 160 -1.25 -4.95 -24.86
N ASN A 161 -1.23 -3.87 -25.63
CA ASN A 161 -0.75 -3.87 -27.03
C ASN A 161 0.77 -3.72 -27.12
N GLY A 162 1.44 -3.49 -26.01
CA GLY A 162 2.88 -3.43 -25.85
C GLY A 162 3.39 -2.06 -25.39
N LEU A 163 4.28 -2.12 -24.43
CA LEU A 163 5.13 -1.01 -24.01
C LEU A 163 6.49 -1.14 -24.67
N SER A 164 7.15 -0.03 -25.01
CA SER A 164 8.53 -0.06 -25.47
C SER A 164 9.44 0.79 -24.58
N LEU A 165 10.68 0.31 -24.46
CA LEU A 165 11.78 1.03 -23.83
C LEU A 165 12.69 1.59 -24.92
N GLU A 166 12.80 2.89 -25.00
CA GLU A 166 13.57 3.57 -26.04
C GLU A 166 14.64 4.48 -25.45
N LYS A 167 15.78 4.55 -26.11
CA LYS A 167 16.76 5.59 -25.83
C LYS A 167 16.28 6.89 -26.48
N LYS A 168 16.07 7.94 -25.68
CA LYS A 168 15.78 9.29 -26.16
C LYS A 168 16.86 10.23 -25.68
N SER A 169 17.72 10.66 -26.61
CA SER A 169 18.97 11.34 -26.24
C SER A 169 19.81 10.46 -25.30
N GLU A 170 20.14 10.90 -24.11
CA GLU A 170 20.91 10.14 -23.11
C GLU A 170 20.04 9.56 -21.97
N SER A 171 18.72 9.47 -22.16
CA SER A 171 17.79 9.01 -21.13
C SER A 171 16.87 7.89 -21.64
N LEU A 172 16.34 7.11 -20.68
CA LEU A 172 15.33 6.11 -20.92
C LEU A 172 13.97 6.78 -21.17
N SER A 173 13.25 6.33 -22.18
CA SER A 173 11.88 6.73 -22.46
C SER A 173 10.98 5.48 -22.50
N VAL A 174 9.86 5.54 -21.75
CA VAL A 174 8.79 4.55 -21.82
C VAL A 174 7.76 5.05 -22.81
N VAL A 175 7.47 4.25 -23.83
CA VAL A 175 6.58 4.62 -24.93
C VAL A 175 5.39 3.67 -24.98
N LEU A 176 4.20 4.26 -25.09
CA LEU A 176 2.93 3.57 -25.28
C LEU A 176 2.19 4.21 -26.45
N ASP A 177 1.75 3.39 -27.42
CA ASP A 177 1.08 3.87 -28.65
C ASP A 177 1.88 5.00 -29.36
N GLY A 178 3.21 4.88 -29.40
CA GLY A 178 4.10 5.86 -30.02
C GLY A 178 4.28 7.17 -29.23
N LYS A 179 3.75 7.29 -28.02
CA LYS A 179 3.83 8.47 -27.15
C LYS A 179 4.65 8.17 -25.90
N ALA A 180 5.53 9.10 -25.52
CA ALA A 180 6.27 8.99 -24.26
C ALA A 180 5.33 9.23 -23.07
N VAL A 181 5.32 8.28 -22.09
CA VAL A 181 4.45 8.31 -20.89
C VAL A 181 5.26 8.35 -19.59
N ASN A 182 6.44 8.94 -19.61
CA ASN A 182 7.35 8.96 -18.46
C ASN A 182 6.80 9.73 -17.25
N SER A 183 6.10 10.86 -17.48
CA SER A 183 5.60 11.69 -16.39
C SER A 183 4.17 11.36 -16.01
N ARG A 184 3.81 11.64 -14.74
CA ARG A 184 2.42 11.51 -14.26
C ARG A 184 1.44 12.28 -15.15
N ASN A 185 1.78 13.49 -15.59
CA ASN A 185 0.89 14.29 -16.44
C ASN A 185 0.67 13.61 -17.78
N ALA A 186 1.73 13.14 -18.45
CA ALA A 186 1.60 12.42 -19.73
C ALA A 186 0.75 11.16 -19.59
N ARG A 187 0.92 10.39 -18.50
CA ARG A 187 0.09 9.21 -18.20
C ARG A 187 -1.38 9.57 -18.00
N MET A 188 -1.67 10.61 -17.22
CA MET A 188 -3.05 11.02 -16.97
C MET A 188 -3.73 11.63 -18.20
N ASP A 189 -2.97 12.31 -19.05
CA ASP A 189 -3.48 12.80 -20.34
C ASP A 189 -3.75 11.63 -21.30
N HIS A 190 -2.89 10.60 -21.30
CA HIS A 190 -3.13 9.37 -22.05
C HIS A 190 -4.45 8.71 -21.59
N VAL A 191 -4.68 8.55 -20.29
CA VAL A 191 -5.95 7.98 -19.78
C VAL A 191 -7.16 8.77 -20.27
N ARG A 192 -7.12 10.10 -20.17
CA ARG A 192 -8.25 10.97 -20.62
C ARG A 192 -8.53 10.89 -22.11
N THR A 193 -7.48 10.76 -22.91
CA THR A 193 -7.60 10.75 -24.38
C THR A 193 -7.89 9.38 -24.97
N SER A 194 -7.65 8.31 -24.22
CA SER A 194 -7.85 6.92 -24.66
C SER A 194 -9.22 6.35 -24.27
N LEU A 195 -10.04 7.11 -23.56
CA LEU A 195 -11.33 6.67 -23.06
C LEU A 195 -12.46 7.61 -23.51
N ASP A 196 -13.57 7.04 -23.98
CA ASP A 196 -14.77 7.79 -24.39
C ASP A 196 -15.72 8.07 -23.20
N VAL A 197 -15.19 8.07 -21.98
CA VAL A 197 -15.97 8.33 -20.76
C VAL A 197 -15.35 9.49 -19.95
N PRO A 198 -16.16 10.25 -19.20
CA PRO A 198 -15.63 11.31 -18.33
C PRO A 198 -14.69 10.74 -17.26
N VAL A 199 -13.48 11.30 -17.16
CA VAL A 199 -12.43 10.87 -16.21
C VAL A 199 -12.08 12.01 -15.25
N ALA A 200 -12.23 11.76 -13.95
CA ALA A 200 -11.65 12.59 -12.89
C ALA A 200 -10.31 12.00 -12.43
N VAL A 201 -9.34 12.88 -12.17
CA VAL A 201 -8.02 12.48 -11.68
C VAL A 201 -7.68 13.26 -10.42
N MET A 202 -7.24 12.55 -9.36
CA MET A 202 -6.85 13.18 -8.10
C MET A 202 -5.74 12.40 -7.39
N LYS A 203 -5.10 13.03 -6.40
CA LYS A 203 -4.18 12.35 -5.49
C LYS A 203 -4.97 11.67 -4.36
N LEU A 204 -4.37 10.68 -3.70
CA LEU A 204 -4.98 9.97 -2.56
C LEU A 204 -5.42 10.94 -1.46
N GLY A 205 -4.59 11.93 -1.09
CA GLY A 205 -4.96 12.94 -0.10
C GLY A 205 -6.20 13.76 -0.46
N ASP A 206 -6.40 14.07 -1.75
CA ASP A 206 -7.62 14.75 -2.23
C ASP A 206 -8.85 13.83 -2.12
N ALA A 207 -8.69 12.53 -2.38
CA ALA A 207 -9.76 11.55 -2.29
C ALA A 207 -10.20 11.29 -0.85
N VAL A 208 -9.29 11.36 0.12
CA VAL A 208 -9.61 11.26 1.56
C VAL A 208 -10.51 12.40 2.01
N LYS A 209 -10.23 13.64 1.57
CA LYS A 209 -10.97 14.84 1.98
C LYS A 209 -11.40 15.64 0.75
N LEU A 210 -12.53 15.24 0.15
CA LEU A 210 -13.07 15.87 -1.04
C LEU A 210 -13.55 17.30 -0.78
N THR A 211 -12.96 18.27 -1.48
CA THR A 211 -13.49 19.63 -1.55
C THR A 211 -14.80 19.68 -2.37
N PRO A 212 -15.62 20.74 -2.25
CA PRO A 212 -16.84 20.85 -3.07
C PRO A 212 -16.58 20.75 -4.58
N LYS A 213 -15.44 21.28 -5.05
CA LYS A 213 -15.02 21.17 -6.45
C LYS A 213 -14.73 19.70 -6.82
N ARG A 214 -13.96 18.99 -5.99
CA ARG A 214 -13.62 17.57 -6.21
C ARG A 214 -14.86 16.68 -6.18
N LYS A 215 -15.83 16.95 -5.30
CA LYS A 215 -17.11 16.23 -5.28
C LYS A 215 -17.82 16.33 -6.62
N LYS A 216 -17.95 17.55 -7.18
CA LYS A 216 -18.56 17.75 -8.49
C LYS A 216 -17.80 17.03 -9.61
N GLU A 217 -16.46 16.99 -9.56
CA GLU A 217 -15.65 16.23 -10.52
C GLU A 217 -15.94 14.74 -10.43
N VAL A 218 -16.05 14.16 -9.22
CA VAL A 218 -16.43 12.75 -8.99
C VAL A 218 -17.87 12.48 -9.44
N GLU A 219 -18.81 13.38 -9.12
CA GLU A 219 -20.22 13.23 -9.50
C GLU A 219 -20.42 13.17 -11.02
N SER A 220 -19.60 13.92 -11.77
CA SER A 220 -19.68 13.95 -13.25
C SER A 220 -18.82 12.87 -13.93
N ALA A 221 -17.92 12.19 -13.20
CA ALA A 221 -17.04 11.19 -13.78
C ALA A 221 -17.69 9.80 -13.83
N ARG A 222 -17.28 9.01 -14.81
CA ARG A 222 -17.53 7.57 -14.90
C ARG A 222 -16.36 6.78 -14.32
N LEU A 223 -15.14 7.30 -14.53
CA LEU A 223 -13.90 6.77 -13.96
C LEU A 223 -13.22 7.83 -13.09
N VAL A 224 -12.89 7.47 -11.86
CA VAL A 224 -12.07 8.28 -10.96
C VAL A 224 -10.71 7.62 -10.81
N VAL A 225 -9.66 8.24 -11.34
CA VAL A 225 -8.28 7.75 -11.16
C VAL A 225 -7.68 8.42 -9.94
N VAL A 226 -7.28 7.62 -8.97
CA VAL A 226 -6.61 8.06 -7.74
C VAL A 226 -5.16 7.61 -7.77
N THR A 227 -4.22 8.53 -7.61
CA THR A 227 -2.79 8.22 -7.58
C THR A 227 -2.21 8.46 -6.20
N SER A 228 -1.35 7.56 -5.71
CA SER A 228 -0.56 7.72 -4.50
C SER A 228 0.91 7.44 -4.80
N GLN A 229 1.80 8.24 -4.19
CA GLN A 229 3.26 8.06 -4.25
C GLN A 229 3.83 7.99 -2.82
N GLU A 230 2.96 7.85 -1.84
CA GLU A 230 3.34 8.05 -0.44
C GLU A 230 4.22 6.92 0.08
N ILE A 231 3.98 5.65 -0.34
CA ILE A 231 4.78 4.50 0.11
C ILE A 231 6.20 4.59 -0.46
N ASP A 232 6.31 4.81 -1.78
CA ASP A 232 7.59 4.90 -2.47
C ASP A 232 8.45 6.07 -1.97
N HIS A 233 7.85 7.26 -1.87
CA HIS A 233 8.51 8.46 -1.36
C HIS A 233 9.04 8.30 0.08
N LEU A 234 8.26 7.68 0.96
CA LEU A 234 8.70 7.36 2.32
C LEU A 234 9.81 6.32 2.34
N GLY A 235 9.77 5.34 1.44
CA GLY A 235 10.83 4.34 1.29
C GLY A 235 12.14 4.93 0.82
N GLU A 236 12.10 5.85 -0.15
CA GLU A 236 13.30 6.49 -0.73
C GLU A 236 13.91 7.58 0.16
N GLU A 237 13.10 8.38 0.85
CA GLU A 237 13.55 9.50 1.69
C GLU A 237 13.71 9.13 3.17
N GLY A 238 13.17 7.99 3.60
CA GLY A 238 13.20 7.55 4.98
C GLY A 238 14.64 7.32 5.46
N ALA A 239 15.10 8.19 6.37
CA ALA A 239 16.40 8.04 7.03
C ALA A 239 16.37 6.94 8.11
N ASP A 240 15.17 6.55 8.55
CA ASP A 240 14.91 5.57 9.59
C ASP A 240 13.91 4.50 9.09
N GLU A 241 14.33 3.24 9.16
CA GLU A 241 13.53 2.09 8.75
C GLU A 241 12.24 1.96 9.58
N GLU A 242 12.31 2.26 10.86
CA GLU A 242 11.22 2.16 11.83
C GLU A 242 10.12 3.18 11.54
N GLU A 243 10.49 4.43 11.30
CA GLU A 243 9.58 5.52 10.93
C GLU A 243 8.90 5.23 9.59
N THR A 244 9.68 4.78 8.60
CA THR A 244 9.18 4.43 7.26
C THR A 244 8.07 3.36 7.32
N ARG A 245 8.24 2.31 8.10
CA ARG A 245 7.24 1.21 8.20
C ARG A 245 5.94 1.65 8.89
N THR A 246 6.04 2.51 9.91
CA THR A 246 4.87 3.06 10.60
C THR A 246 4.02 3.91 9.67
N TYR A 247 4.64 4.74 8.84
CA TYR A 247 3.92 5.57 7.87
C TYR A 247 3.28 4.75 6.73
N MET A 248 3.86 3.61 6.36
CA MET A 248 3.24 2.72 5.36
C MET A 248 1.87 2.21 5.81
N ASP A 249 1.71 1.88 7.09
CA ASP A 249 0.40 1.48 7.66
C ASP A 249 -0.62 2.63 7.59
N ASP A 250 -0.20 3.87 7.78
CA ASP A 250 -1.06 5.05 7.65
C ASP A 250 -1.61 5.22 6.22
N VAL A 251 -0.86 4.80 5.20
CA VAL A 251 -1.31 4.86 3.80
C VAL A 251 -2.47 3.88 3.57
N LEU A 252 -2.44 2.68 4.17
CA LEU A 252 -3.57 1.74 4.10
C LEU A 252 -4.83 2.35 4.69
N GLY A 253 -4.72 3.00 5.86
CA GLY A 253 -5.81 3.75 6.47
C GLY A 253 -6.33 4.90 5.59
N LYS A 254 -5.44 5.61 4.85
CA LYS A 254 -5.85 6.64 3.90
C LYS A 254 -6.61 6.06 2.72
N ILE A 255 -6.22 4.88 2.20
CA ILE A 255 -6.94 4.20 1.11
C ILE A 255 -8.36 3.84 1.56
N HIS A 256 -8.54 3.25 2.74
CA HIS A 256 -9.87 2.98 3.30
C HIS A 256 -10.73 4.25 3.40
N ARG A 257 -10.17 5.36 3.91
CA ARG A 257 -10.90 6.64 4.00
C ARG A 257 -11.26 7.19 2.62
N ALA A 258 -10.39 7.04 1.63
CA ALA A 258 -10.64 7.47 0.25
C ALA A 258 -11.78 6.65 -0.39
N VAL A 259 -11.77 5.32 -0.22
CA VAL A 259 -12.85 4.44 -0.69
C VAL A 259 -14.20 4.87 -0.09
N ARG A 260 -14.29 5.10 1.21
CA ARG A 260 -15.53 5.60 1.84
C ARG A 260 -15.93 6.99 1.36
N SER A 261 -14.97 7.91 1.22
CA SER A 261 -15.23 9.27 0.76
C SER A 261 -15.79 9.29 -0.66
N LEU A 262 -15.23 8.49 -1.56
CA LEU A 262 -15.70 8.32 -2.94
C LEU A 262 -17.03 7.55 -3.00
N GLY A 263 -17.22 6.55 -2.14
CA GLY A 263 -18.46 5.79 -2.00
C GLY A 263 -19.66 6.71 -1.69
N ARG A 264 -19.48 7.69 -0.81
CA ARG A 264 -20.49 8.72 -0.52
C ARG A 264 -20.82 9.62 -1.71
N CYS A 265 -19.98 9.64 -2.76
CA CYS A 265 -20.22 10.33 -4.02
C CYS A 265 -20.74 9.39 -5.13
N GLY A 266 -21.17 8.17 -4.76
CA GLY A 266 -21.79 7.21 -5.65
C GLY A 266 -20.80 6.33 -6.42
N VAL A 267 -19.53 6.25 -6.01
CA VAL A 267 -18.59 5.25 -6.53
C VAL A 267 -18.87 3.91 -5.84
N THR A 268 -19.17 2.88 -6.63
CA THR A 268 -19.54 1.56 -6.09
C THR A 268 -18.50 0.49 -6.37
N ARG A 269 -17.57 0.72 -7.29
CA ARG A 269 -16.53 -0.23 -7.69
C ARG A 269 -15.16 0.39 -7.56
N PHE A 270 -14.26 -0.33 -6.91
CA PHE A 270 -12.90 0.12 -6.65
C PHE A 270 -11.92 -0.95 -7.12
N ILE A 271 -10.99 -0.56 -7.96
CA ILE A 271 -9.86 -1.39 -8.39
C ILE A 271 -8.60 -0.73 -7.85
N ILE A 272 -7.86 -1.44 -7.00
CA ILE A 272 -6.66 -0.94 -6.33
C ILE A 272 -5.50 -1.83 -6.74
N THR A 273 -4.44 -1.25 -7.26
CA THR A 273 -3.26 -1.98 -7.74
C THR A 273 -2.00 -1.16 -7.58
N ALA A 274 -0.86 -1.80 -7.82
CA ALA A 274 0.46 -1.20 -7.70
C ALA A 274 1.20 -1.23 -9.05
N ASP A 275 2.15 -0.34 -9.20
CA ASP A 275 3.09 -0.32 -10.34
C ASP A 275 4.31 -1.22 -10.11
N HIS A 276 4.77 -1.35 -8.88
CA HIS A 276 5.79 -2.29 -8.41
C HIS A 276 5.63 -2.54 -6.91
N GLY A 277 6.38 -3.51 -6.40
CA GLY A 277 6.61 -3.66 -4.98
C GLY A 277 8.03 -3.26 -4.61
N PHE A 278 8.50 -3.60 -3.42
CA PHE A 278 9.81 -3.22 -2.93
C PHE A 278 10.41 -4.27 -1.99
N GLN A 279 11.73 -4.17 -1.80
CA GLN A 279 12.50 -4.87 -0.77
C GLN A 279 13.00 -3.88 0.27
N LEU A 280 13.00 -4.32 1.52
CA LEU A 280 13.75 -3.68 2.60
C LEU A 280 14.92 -4.61 2.93
N VAL A 281 16.14 -4.14 2.68
CA VAL A 281 17.37 -4.90 2.92
C VAL A 281 18.25 -4.09 3.84
N SER A 282 18.71 -4.68 4.94
CA SER A 282 19.69 -4.01 5.80
C SER A 282 21.00 -3.78 5.02
N ALA A 283 21.44 -2.54 4.96
CA ALA A 283 22.65 -2.13 4.25
C ALA A 283 23.94 -2.72 4.85
N GLU A 284 23.85 -3.35 6.02
CA GLU A 284 24.99 -3.88 6.79
C GLU A 284 25.40 -5.30 6.39
N GLU A 285 24.70 -5.98 5.47
CA GLU A 285 25.07 -7.32 5.02
C GLU A 285 26.25 -7.26 4.03
N PRO A 286 27.47 -7.70 4.44
CA PRO A 286 28.62 -7.71 3.56
C PRO A 286 28.41 -8.64 2.37
N GLY A 287 28.70 -8.17 1.15
CA GLY A 287 28.73 -9.02 -0.05
C GLY A 287 27.52 -8.95 -0.95
N LEU A 288 26.48 -8.21 -0.59
CA LEU A 288 25.30 -8.03 -1.45
C LEU A 288 25.54 -7.03 -2.60
N ALA A 289 26.52 -6.14 -2.53
CA ALA A 289 26.79 -5.14 -3.54
C ALA A 289 27.75 -5.64 -4.62
N MET A 290 27.33 -5.55 -5.89
CA MET A 290 28.09 -5.97 -7.06
C MET A 290 28.23 -4.84 -8.09
N ASP A 291 29.18 -4.99 -9.04
CA ASP A 291 29.33 -4.05 -10.12
C ASP A 291 28.29 -4.31 -11.22
N PRO A 292 27.70 -3.26 -11.82
CA PRO A 292 26.79 -3.41 -12.95
C PRO A 292 27.52 -3.93 -14.20
N PRO A 293 26.77 -4.38 -15.24
CA PRO A 293 27.37 -4.89 -16.49
C PRO A 293 28.36 -3.95 -17.16
N GLY A 294 28.21 -2.63 -16.98
CA GLY A 294 28.98 -1.63 -17.75
C GLY A 294 28.40 -1.47 -19.15
N GLY A 295 29.24 -1.00 -20.09
CA GLY A 295 28.78 -0.66 -21.45
C GLY A 295 28.05 0.68 -21.48
N GLU A 296 27.14 0.85 -22.46
CA GLU A 296 26.29 2.03 -22.55
C GLU A 296 25.17 1.91 -21.51
N THR A 297 25.23 2.69 -20.45
CA THR A 297 24.25 2.69 -19.37
C THR A 297 23.28 3.84 -19.54
N LEU A 298 21.98 3.54 -19.69
CA LEU A 298 20.90 4.53 -19.77
C LEU A 298 20.24 4.75 -18.41
N LEU A 299 20.13 3.68 -17.61
CA LEU A 299 19.60 3.72 -16.27
C LEU A 299 20.37 2.74 -15.38
N LEU A 300 20.70 3.18 -14.19
CA LEU A 300 21.25 2.33 -13.13
C LEU A 300 20.55 2.62 -11.82
N HIS A 301 19.76 1.64 -11.37
CA HIS A 301 19.18 1.57 -10.03
C HIS A 301 19.82 0.40 -9.26
N PRO A 302 19.75 0.36 -7.95
CA PRO A 302 20.32 -0.76 -7.18
C PRO A 302 19.83 -2.15 -7.62
N ARG A 303 18.60 -2.25 -8.11
CA ARG A 303 17.98 -3.52 -8.49
C ARG A 303 17.87 -3.76 -10.00
N VAL A 304 18.25 -2.78 -10.82
CA VAL A 304 18.21 -2.94 -12.28
C VAL A 304 19.23 -2.03 -12.97
N TRP A 305 19.85 -2.58 -14.00
CA TRP A 305 20.63 -1.84 -15.01
C TRP A 305 19.90 -1.96 -16.35
N ILE A 306 19.83 -0.86 -17.10
CA ILE A 306 19.29 -0.79 -18.46
C ILE A 306 20.29 -0.11 -19.37
N GLY A 307 20.58 -0.75 -20.49
CA GLY A 307 21.60 -0.21 -21.41
C GLY A 307 21.87 -1.13 -22.61
N ARG A 308 23.09 -1.05 -23.13
CA ARG A 308 23.59 -1.88 -24.24
C ARG A 308 25.02 -2.32 -23.99
N GLY A 309 25.33 -3.58 -24.37
CA GLY A 309 26.70 -4.10 -24.23
C GLY A 309 27.08 -4.37 -22.78
N GLY A 310 28.35 -4.27 -22.43
CA GLY A 310 28.87 -4.62 -21.12
C GLY A 310 29.20 -6.10 -20.97
N ARG A 311 29.58 -6.51 -19.75
CA ARG A 311 29.98 -7.90 -19.44
C ARG A 311 28.81 -8.73 -18.91
N GLY A 312 28.91 -10.05 -19.09
CA GLY A 312 28.09 -11.01 -18.34
C GLY A 312 28.74 -11.32 -16.99
N ASP A 313 27.93 -11.72 -16.02
CA ASP A 313 28.36 -12.18 -14.70
C ASP A 313 27.33 -13.17 -14.17
N ASP A 314 27.77 -14.15 -13.37
CA ASP A 314 26.86 -15.13 -12.76
C ASP A 314 26.01 -14.53 -11.63
N GLY A 315 26.34 -13.35 -11.15
CA GLY A 315 25.62 -12.67 -10.04
C GLY A 315 24.33 -11.97 -10.46
N PHE A 316 24.10 -11.76 -11.78
CA PHE A 316 22.86 -11.13 -12.26
C PHE A 316 22.24 -11.90 -13.45
N ILE A 317 20.95 -11.66 -13.65
CA ILE A 317 20.17 -12.20 -14.75
C ILE A 317 20.09 -11.12 -15.83
N ARG A 318 20.49 -11.44 -17.07
CA ARG A 318 20.39 -10.52 -18.20
C ARG A 318 19.27 -10.96 -19.14
N ARG A 319 18.49 -10.00 -19.62
CA ARG A 319 17.40 -10.20 -20.58
C ARG A 319 17.38 -9.03 -21.58
N SER A 320 17.02 -9.31 -22.82
CA SER A 320 16.58 -8.27 -23.75
C SER A 320 15.17 -7.78 -23.38
N ALA A 321 14.82 -6.57 -23.78
CA ALA A 321 13.47 -6.04 -23.59
C ALA A 321 12.42 -6.98 -24.18
N SER A 322 12.67 -7.58 -25.35
CA SER A 322 11.75 -8.50 -26.01
C SER A 322 11.55 -9.83 -25.25
N GLU A 323 12.56 -10.35 -24.54
CA GLU A 323 12.42 -11.57 -23.72
C GLU A 323 11.51 -11.39 -22.49
N ILE A 324 11.29 -10.15 -22.08
CA ILE A 324 10.40 -9.81 -20.96
C ILE A 324 9.11 -9.10 -21.42
N GLY A 325 8.78 -9.20 -22.71
CA GLY A 325 7.52 -8.69 -23.28
C GLY A 325 7.48 -7.18 -23.54
N LEU A 326 8.63 -6.50 -23.56
CA LEU A 326 8.72 -5.08 -23.91
C LEU A 326 9.30 -4.89 -25.32
N GLY A 327 8.83 -3.84 -26.00
CA GLY A 327 9.44 -3.40 -27.26
C GLY A 327 10.77 -2.68 -27.04
N GLY A 328 11.55 -2.55 -28.12
CA GLY A 328 12.85 -1.87 -28.12
C GLY A 328 14.03 -2.83 -28.14
N GLU A 329 15.23 -2.28 -28.26
CA GLU A 329 16.49 -3.03 -28.42
C GLU A 329 17.40 -2.95 -27.17
N LEU A 330 16.84 -2.53 -26.03
CA LEU A 330 17.60 -2.38 -24.81
C LEU A 330 17.74 -3.73 -24.08
N GLU A 331 18.79 -3.83 -23.31
CA GLU A 331 19.06 -4.95 -22.44
C GLU A 331 18.89 -4.53 -20.98
N LEU A 332 18.43 -5.46 -20.17
CA LEU A 332 18.23 -5.27 -18.76
C LEU A 332 19.05 -6.31 -18.00
N ALA A 333 19.58 -5.91 -16.86
CA ALA A 333 20.25 -6.83 -15.94
C ALA A 333 19.69 -6.63 -14.53
N PHE A 334 19.45 -7.75 -13.84
CA PHE A 334 18.87 -7.79 -12.51
C PHE A 334 19.78 -8.59 -11.57
N PRO A 335 20.24 -8.04 -10.46
CA PRO A 335 20.98 -8.79 -9.45
C PRO A 335 20.17 -9.99 -8.95
N LYS A 336 20.82 -11.13 -8.73
CA LYS A 336 20.15 -12.33 -8.18
C LYS A 336 19.88 -12.18 -6.68
N GLY A 337 18.77 -12.75 -6.22
CA GLY A 337 18.40 -12.73 -4.82
C GLY A 337 18.20 -11.30 -4.30
N LEU A 338 18.81 -10.99 -3.17
CA LEU A 338 18.77 -9.66 -2.55
C LEU A 338 19.95 -8.75 -2.94
N ALA A 339 20.85 -9.21 -3.83
CA ALA A 339 22.00 -8.42 -4.27
C ALA A 339 21.59 -7.11 -4.97
N VAL A 340 22.47 -6.12 -4.91
CA VAL A 340 22.26 -4.79 -5.50
C VAL A 340 23.46 -4.38 -6.34
N PHE A 341 23.22 -3.60 -7.38
CA PHE A 341 24.30 -2.91 -8.11
C PHE A 341 24.82 -1.73 -7.29
N ARG A 342 26.13 -1.50 -7.34
CA ARG A 342 26.75 -0.31 -6.75
C ARG A 342 26.31 0.94 -7.50
N THR A 343 25.65 1.85 -6.81
CA THR A 343 25.21 3.15 -7.32
C THR A 343 25.94 4.30 -6.62
N LYS A 344 26.00 5.47 -7.25
CA LYS A 344 26.51 6.67 -6.61
C LYS A 344 25.53 7.13 -5.54
N GLY A 345 25.97 7.29 -4.30
CA GLY A 345 25.14 7.75 -3.18
C GLY A 345 24.96 6.73 -2.05
N GLY A 346 25.52 5.53 -2.20
CA GLY A 346 25.42 4.46 -1.19
C GLY A 346 24.18 3.59 -1.38
N ALA A 347 24.09 2.53 -0.57
CA ALA A 347 22.92 1.65 -0.55
C ALA A 347 21.93 2.18 0.49
N GLY A 348 20.75 2.61 0.06
CA GLY A 348 19.61 2.79 0.96
C GLY A 348 19.16 1.45 1.55
N LEU A 349 18.11 1.48 2.36
CA LEU A 349 17.46 0.26 2.88
C LEU A 349 16.31 -0.19 1.98
N TYR A 350 15.78 0.68 1.17
CA TYR A 350 14.61 0.50 0.30
C TYR A 350 15.04 0.33 -1.15
N PHE A 351 14.61 -0.75 -1.78
CA PHE A 351 14.96 -1.07 -3.16
C PHE A 351 13.78 -1.63 -3.93
N HIS A 352 13.68 -1.28 -5.21
CA HIS A 352 12.72 -1.82 -6.16
C HIS A 352 13.33 -1.93 -7.56
N GLY A 353 12.65 -2.61 -8.47
CA GLY A 353 13.08 -2.76 -9.86
C GLY A 353 13.59 -4.15 -10.22
N GLY A 354 13.81 -5.01 -9.23
CA GLY A 354 14.43 -6.32 -9.39
C GLY A 354 13.48 -7.50 -9.47
N ILE A 355 14.08 -8.69 -9.28
CA ILE A 355 13.40 -9.98 -9.36
C ILE A 355 13.39 -10.62 -7.97
N SER A 356 12.40 -10.26 -7.17
CA SER A 356 12.01 -10.96 -5.95
C SER A 356 10.49 -11.04 -5.91
N PRO A 357 9.88 -11.96 -5.15
CA PRO A 357 8.43 -12.02 -5.06
C PRO A 357 7.83 -10.70 -4.57
N GLN A 358 8.47 -10.03 -3.61
CA GLN A 358 8.03 -8.77 -3.03
C GLN A 358 8.04 -7.60 -4.02
N GLU A 359 8.95 -7.60 -5.02
CA GLU A 359 9.05 -6.58 -6.06
C GLU A 359 8.15 -6.88 -7.27
N HIS A 360 7.96 -8.18 -7.59
CA HIS A 360 7.44 -8.65 -8.87
C HIS A 360 6.01 -9.21 -8.80
N ILE A 361 5.52 -9.61 -7.61
CA ILE A 361 4.15 -10.07 -7.42
C ILE A 361 3.32 -8.94 -6.82
N LEU A 362 2.43 -8.39 -7.63
CA LEU A 362 1.65 -7.19 -7.32
C LEU A 362 0.21 -7.54 -7.01
N PRO A 363 -0.49 -6.69 -6.24
CA PRO A 363 -1.90 -6.89 -5.95
C PRO A 363 -2.80 -6.34 -7.05
N LEU A 364 -3.92 -7.01 -7.26
CA LEU A 364 -5.12 -6.47 -7.89
C LEU A 364 -6.28 -6.69 -6.93
N LEU A 365 -6.62 -5.68 -6.17
CA LEU A 365 -7.71 -5.71 -5.20
C LEU A 365 -8.96 -5.10 -5.84
N SER A 366 -10.02 -5.90 -5.93
CA SER A 366 -11.35 -5.47 -6.38
C SER A 366 -12.28 -5.37 -5.19
N VAL A 367 -12.88 -4.21 -5.01
CA VAL A 367 -13.85 -3.96 -3.94
C VAL A 367 -15.14 -3.43 -4.57
N VAL A 368 -16.25 -4.13 -4.30
CA VAL A 368 -17.59 -3.68 -4.66
C VAL A 368 -18.30 -3.30 -3.37
N VAL A 369 -18.63 -2.03 -3.25
CA VAL A 369 -19.37 -1.51 -2.10
C VAL A 369 -20.84 -1.46 -2.49
N SER A 370 -21.70 -2.15 -1.73
CA SER A 370 -23.15 -2.07 -1.92
C SER A 370 -23.57 -0.61 -1.81
N GLY A 371 -24.23 -0.08 -2.85
CA GLY A 371 -24.64 1.32 -2.94
C GLY A 371 -25.52 1.70 -1.76
N GLN A 372 -24.93 2.29 -0.74
CA GLN A 372 -25.66 2.87 0.38
C GLN A 372 -25.90 4.36 0.10
N GLY A 373 -27.16 4.75 0.17
CA GLY A 373 -27.54 6.15 0.29
C GLY A 373 -26.86 6.82 1.49
N PRO A 374 -26.94 8.15 1.61
CA PRO A 374 -26.17 8.94 2.56
C PRO A 374 -26.64 8.75 4.01
N ASN A 375 -26.55 7.57 4.56
CA ASN A 375 -26.65 7.26 5.99
C ASN A 375 -26.77 5.74 6.16
N GLU A 376 -25.65 5.15 6.58
CA GLU A 376 -25.62 4.16 7.67
C GLU A 376 -24.24 3.51 7.67
N SER A 377 -23.52 3.65 8.76
CA SER A 377 -22.31 2.88 9.04
C SER A 377 -22.69 1.41 9.08
N THR A 378 -22.27 0.61 8.11
CA THR A 378 -22.43 -0.86 8.10
C THR A 378 -21.39 -1.58 8.96
N SER A 379 -20.81 -0.91 9.95
CA SER A 379 -20.21 -1.65 11.04
C SER A 379 -21.35 -2.19 11.89
N GLY A 380 -21.36 -3.48 12.20
CA GLY A 380 -22.37 -4.09 13.05
C GLY A 380 -22.52 -3.45 14.43
N MET A 381 -21.96 -2.25 14.62
CA MET A 381 -21.96 -1.47 15.83
C MET A 381 -21.93 0.03 15.49
N LYS A 382 -22.93 0.77 15.95
CA LYS A 382 -22.94 2.24 15.92
C LYS A 382 -22.24 2.74 17.18
N ILE A 383 -21.18 3.52 17.01
CA ILE A 383 -20.40 4.10 18.10
C ILE A 383 -20.74 5.58 18.23
N SER A 384 -20.92 6.05 19.48
CA SER A 384 -21.18 7.44 19.81
C SER A 384 -20.24 7.92 20.92
N LEU A 385 -19.72 9.13 20.77
CA LEU A 385 -18.81 9.77 21.70
C LEU A 385 -19.54 10.89 22.45
N SER A 386 -19.40 10.94 23.76
CA SER A 386 -20.04 11.95 24.62
C SER A 386 -19.13 12.44 25.73
N MET A 387 -19.42 13.61 26.26
CA MET A 387 -18.79 14.20 27.46
C MET A 387 -19.84 14.70 28.43
N ALA A 388 -19.56 14.60 29.72
CA ALA A 388 -20.45 15.10 30.77
C ALA A 388 -20.58 16.64 30.76
N LYS A 389 -19.54 17.34 30.33
CA LYS A 389 -19.53 18.80 30.17
C LYS A 389 -19.09 19.14 28.75
N GLN A 390 -19.74 20.13 28.12
CA GLN A 390 -19.40 20.58 26.76
C GLN A 390 -18.14 21.44 26.69
N ARG A 391 -17.28 21.40 27.71
CA ARG A 391 -16.00 22.12 27.81
C ARG A 391 -15.01 21.30 28.64
N VAL A 392 -13.74 21.49 28.40
CA VAL A 392 -12.62 20.91 29.15
C VAL A 392 -12.11 22.00 30.12
N THR A 393 -12.15 21.71 31.42
CA THR A 393 -11.70 22.63 32.48
C THR A 393 -10.45 22.15 33.21
N ASN A 394 -10.05 20.90 32.99
CA ASN A 394 -8.86 20.27 33.56
C ASN A 394 -8.04 19.58 32.48
N ARG A 395 -6.73 19.48 32.66
CA ARG A 395 -5.85 18.77 31.74
C ARG A 395 -6.20 17.29 31.63
N ILE A 396 -6.76 16.70 32.68
CA ILE A 396 -7.27 15.31 32.67
C ILE A 396 -8.79 15.37 32.74
N PHE A 397 -9.43 14.75 31.78
CA PHE A 397 -10.90 14.71 31.70
C PHE A 397 -11.37 13.36 31.13
N MET A 398 -12.65 13.10 31.20
CA MET A 398 -13.25 11.85 30.73
C MET A 398 -14.17 12.09 29.54
N VAL A 399 -14.12 11.16 28.61
CA VAL A 399 -15.10 10.98 27.53
C VAL A 399 -15.73 9.61 27.68
N THR A 400 -16.96 9.44 27.23
CA THR A 400 -17.66 8.16 27.26
C THR A 400 -17.97 7.72 25.84
N ILE A 401 -17.55 6.52 25.51
CA ILE A 401 -17.88 5.86 24.26
C ILE A 401 -19.05 4.90 24.55
N THR A 402 -20.13 5.04 23.81
CA THR A 402 -21.28 4.16 23.83
C THR A 402 -21.43 3.46 22.48
N SER A 403 -22.02 2.29 22.50
CA SER A 403 -22.23 1.50 21.29
C SER A 403 -23.60 0.87 21.29
N GLU A 404 -24.23 0.86 20.14
CA GLU A 404 -25.51 0.21 19.87
C GLU A 404 -25.35 -0.80 18.74
N PRO A 405 -26.06 -1.94 18.77
CA PRO A 405 -26.05 -2.87 17.65
C PRO A 405 -26.52 -2.17 16.38
N SER A 406 -25.88 -2.41 15.26
CA SER A 406 -26.24 -1.81 13.97
C SER A 406 -26.13 -2.86 12.87
N GLY A 407 -27.08 -2.85 11.93
CA GLY A 407 -27.10 -3.77 10.79
C GLY A 407 -27.66 -5.16 11.09
N LEU A 408 -27.62 -6.05 10.09
CA LEU A 408 -28.18 -7.41 10.15
C LEU A 408 -27.30 -8.39 10.95
N PHE A 409 -26.02 -8.07 11.10
CA PHE A 409 -25.04 -8.87 11.85
C PHE A 409 -24.27 -7.95 12.80
N PRO A 410 -24.80 -7.71 14.02
CA PRO A 410 -24.15 -6.83 14.99
C PRO A 410 -22.84 -7.45 15.47
N ALA A 411 -21.76 -6.68 15.41
CA ALA A 411 -20.50 -7.04 16.03
C ALA A 411 -20.64 -6.95 17.56
N GLU A 412 -20.12 -7.92 18.29
CA GLU A 412 -20.17 -7.94 19.76
C GLU A 412 -19.12 -7.00 20.38
N GLU A 413 -17.97 -6.85 19.73
CA GLU A 413 -16.83 -6.03 20.16
C GLU A 413 -16.17 -5.34 18.97
N LYS A 414 -15.64 -4.14 19.21
CA LYS A 414 -14.84 -3.39 18.22
C LYS A 414 -13.66 -2.71 18.89
N LYS A 415 -12.50 -2.75 18.25
CA LYS A 415 -11.33 -1.98 18.68
C LYS A 415 -11.33 -0.61 18.07
N VAL A 416 -11.12 0.41 18.90
CA VAL A 416 -11.12 1.82 18.51
C VAL A 416 -9.94 2.56 19.11
N ARG A 417 -9.62 3.73 18.55
CA ARG A 417 -8.64 4.70 19.06
C ARG A 417 -9.29 6.05 19.30
N LEU A 418 -8.77 6.80 20.27
CA LEU A 418 -9.11 8.21 20.43
C LEU A 418 -7.98 9.07 19.88
N GLU A 419 -8.34 10.03 19.02
CA GLU A 419 -7.47 11.07 18.51
C GLU A 419 -7.95 12.43 19.07
N ILE A 420 -7.05 13.19 19.70
CA ILE A 420 -7.34 14.50 20.25
C ILE A 420 -6.47 15.52 19.55
N THR A 421 -7.08 16.44 18.79
CA THR A 421 -6.35 17.42 17.98
C THR A 421 -6.79 18.86 18.26
N SER A 422 -5.85 19.81 18.08
CA SER A 422 -6.13 21.25 17.99
C SER A 422 -5.60 21.74 16.65
N GLY A 423 -6.52 22.06 15.73
CA GLY A 423 -6.17 22.30 14.33
C GLY A 423 -5.60 21.06 13.65
N LYS A 424 -4.30 21.06 13.32
CA LYS A 424 -3.59 19.91 12.72
C LYS A 424 -2.64 19.20 13.69
N ALA A 425 -2.43 19.75 14.88
CA ALA A 425 -1.51 19.23 15.86
C ALA A 425 -2.23 18.31 16.86
N GLU A 426 -1.55 17.24 17.28
CA GLU A 426 -1.99 16.42 18.40
C GLU A 426 -2.02 17.25 19.67
N ALA A 427 -3.13 17.22 20.41
CA ALA A 427 -3.38 18.03 21.59
C ALA A 427 -3.56 17.21 22.87
N GLY A 428 -3.60 15.89 22.78
CA GLY A 428 -3.79 15.00 23.92
C GLY A 428 -3.87 13.55 23.54
N LEU A 429 -3.90 12.67 24.52
CA LEU A 429 -3.93 11.23 24.35
C LEU A 429 -4.85 10.54 25.36
N ALA A 430 -5.35 9.35 25.01
CA ALA A 430 -6.03 8.47 25.94
C ALA A 430 -5.01 7.85 26.90
N VAL A 431 -5.30 7.86 28.21
CA VAL A 431 -4.41 7.35 29.25
C VAL A 431 -4.89 6.02 29.82
N THR A 432 -6.21 5.86 29.98
CA THR A 432 -6.82 4.64 30.49
C THR A 432 -8.31 4.61 30.11
N ALA A 433 -8.90 3.42 30.14
CA ALA A 433 -10.34 3.22 29.95
C ALA A 433 -10.92 2.34 31.05
N ALA A 434 -12.25 2.32 31.19
CA ALA A 434 -12.93 1.48 32.16
C ALA A 434 -12.67 -0.01 31.92
N TYR A 435 -12.45 -0.41 30.66
CA TYR A 435 -12.07 -1.78 30.27
C TYR A 435 -11.39 -1.79 28.90
N GLY A 436 -10.64 -2.86 28.60
CA GLY A 436 -10.11 -3.19 27.29
C GLY A 436 -9.12 -2.16 26.70
N PHE A 437 -8.43 -1.38 27.55
CA PHE A 437 -7.41 -0.43 27.11
C PHE A 437 -6.05 -1.12 26.96
N ASP A 438 -5.48 -1.01 25.78
CA ASP A 438 -4.11 -1.40 25.47
C ASP A 438 -3.24 -0.15 25.42
N ASP A 439 -2.39 0.02 26.41
CA ASP A 439 -1.56 1.22 26.58
C ASP A 439 -0.46 1.29 25.50
N ALA A 440 0.07 0.16 25.04
CA ALA A 440 1.11 0.11 24.01
C ALA A 440 0.57 0.50 22.63
N LEU A 441 -0.64 0.06 22.29
CA LEU A 441 -1.28 0.35 21.01
C LEU A 441 -2.17 1.60 21.06
N ARG A 442 -2.44 2.14 22.25
CA ARG A 442 -3.44 3.21 22.48
C ARG A 442 -4.83 2.85 21.91
N GLU A 443 -5.14 1.57 21.95
CA GLU A 443 -6.40 1.01 21.49
C GLU A 443 -7.29 0.64 22.67
N LEU A 444 -8.59 0.68 22.45
CA LEU A 444 -9.56 0.27 23.46
C LEU A 444 -10.67 -0.57 22.83
N SER A 445 -11.16 -1.54 23.57
CA SER A 445 -12.29 -2.36 23.17
C SER A 445 -13.60 -1.65 23.51
N VAL A 446 -14.55 -1.68 22.58
CA VAL A 446 -15.92 -1.21 22.76
C VAL A 446 -16.87 -2.39 22.56
N GLU A 447 -17.60 -2.76 23.60
CA GLU A 447 -18.60 -3.83 23.59
C GLU A 447 -20.00 -3.26 23.41
N VAL A 448 -20.87 -3.95 22.68
CA VAL A 448 -22.25 -3.50 22.43
C VAL A 448 -23.01 -3.34 23.74
N GLY A 449 -23.67 -2.19 23.90
CA GLY A 449 -24.50 -1.89 25.05
C GLY A 449 -23.74 -1.62 26.36
N ARG A 450 -22.41 -1.67 26.36
CA ARG A 450 -21.56 -1.39 27.53
C ARG A 450 -20.79 -0.09 27.36
N PRO A 451 -21.14 0.99 28.06
CA PRO A 451 -20.39 2.25 28.01
C PRO A 451 -18.94 2.07 28.45
N ASN A 452 -17.99 2.64 27.69
CA ASN A 452 -16.58 2.68 28.06
C ASN A 452 -16.16 4.12 28.36
N SER A 453 -15.81 4.39 29.62
CA SER A 453 -15.33 5.71 30.06
C SER A 453 -13.82 5.78 29.91
N VAL A 454 -13.34 6.72 29.08
CA VAL A 454 -11.94 6.88 28.74
C VAL A 454 -11.39 8.15 29.36
N THR A 455 -10.28 8.04 30.07
CA THR A 455 -9.55 9.18 30.61
C THR A 455 -8.62 9.72 29.53
N VAL A 456 -8.70 11.02 29.27
CA VAL A 456 -7.89 11.75 28.31
C VAL A 456 -7.02 12.75 29.03
N MET A 457 -5.75 12.87 28.62
CA MET A 457 -4.81 13.86 29.10
C MET A 457 -4.37 14.79 27.96
N LEU A 458 -4.47 16.10 28.16
CA LEU A 458 -3.95 17.09 27.21
C LEU A 458 -2.43 17.15 27.27
N SER A 459 -1.80 17.17 26.11
CA SER A 459 -0.35 17.28 25.92
C SER A 459 0.10 18.75 26.01
N GLY A 460 1.40 18.95 26.35
CA GLY A 460 2.02 20.27 26.36
C GLY A 460 1.64 21.18 27.58
N ASN A 461 2.29 22.33 27.69
CA ASN A 461 2.09 23.30 28.81
C ASN A 461 1.09 24.40 28.46
N GLU A 462 0.82 24.65 27.20
CA GLU A 462 -0.13 25.66 26.75
C GLU A 462 -1.55 25.09 26.65
N SER A 463 -2.56 25.94 26.83
CA SER A 463 -3.97 25.57 26.67
C SER A 463 -4.35 25.67 25.19
N PRO A 464 -4.70 24.57 24.52
CA PRO A 464 -5.28 24.65 23.18
C PRO A 464 -6.69 25.25 23.30
N GLY A 465 -6.95 26.45 22.82
CA GLY A 465 -8.25 27.11 22.99
C GLY A 465 -9.47 26.30 22.59
N ARG A 466 -9.30 25.39 21.60
CA ARG A 466 -10.33 24.42 21.16
C ARG A 466 -9.68 23.13 20.72
N ILE A 467 -10.39 22.02 20.97
CA ILE A 467 -9.95 20.68 20.55
C ILE A 467 -11.07 19.95 19.80
N THR A 468 -10.67 19.00 19.00
CA THR A 468 -11.55 17.97 18.41
C THR A 468 -11.15 16.63 19.01
N ILE A 469 -12.12 15.86 19.48
CA ILE A 469 -11.93 14.51 20.01
C ILE A 469 -12.64 13.57 19.05
N SER A 470 -11.91 12.69 18.42
CA SER A 470 -12.44 11.72 17.44
C SER A 470 -12.24 10.31 17.97
N VAL A 471 -13.24 9.46 17.80
CA VAL A 471 -13.11 8.01 17.96
C VAL A 471 -12.95 7.40 16.59
N LEU A 472 -11.86 6.65 16.39
CA LEU A 472 -11.50 6.02 15.14
C LEU A 472 -11.59 4.49 15.28
N ASP A 473 -11.96 3.83 14.23
CA ASP A 473 -11.75 2.39 14.10
C ASP A 473 -10.24 2.10 14.15
N ALA A 474 -9.79 1.21 15.02
CA ALA A 474 -8.37 0.95 15.23
C ALA A 474 -7.69 0.37 13.99
N GLN A 475 -8.40 -0.43 13.21
CA GLN A 475 -7.88 -1.09 12.02
C GLN A 475 -7.93 -0.17 10.79
N SER A 476 -9.09 0.42 10.49
CA SER A 476 -9.29 1.23 9.28
C SER A 476 -8.96 2.71 9.48
N GLN A 477 -8.68 3.17 10.70
CA GLN A 477 -8.44 4.57 11.08
C GLN A 477 -9.57 5.53 10.65
N VAL A 478 -10.76 4.98 10.46
CA VAL A 478 -11.93 5.76 10.08
C VAL A 478 -12.54 6.40 11.31
N VAL A 479 -12.87 7.70 11.22
CA VAL A 479 -13.59 8.39 12.27
C VAL A 479 -15.02 7.83 12.36
N LEU A 480 -15.33 7.19 13.47
CA LEU A 480 -16.65 6.62 13.77
C LEU A 480 -17.60 7.67 14.36
N ASP A 481 -17.06 8.55 15.22
CA ASP A 481 -17.76 9.73 15.77
C ASP A 481 -16.76 10.78 16.25
N ALA A 482 -17.19 12.03 16.42
CA ALA A 482 -16.31 13.12 16.87
C ALA A 482 -17.07 14.24 17.61
N LEU A 483 -16.50 14.69 18.74
CA LEU A 483 -16.83 15.94 19.38
C LEU A 483 -15.94 17.05 18.81
N ARG A 484 -16.52 17.99 18.10
CA ARG A 484 -15.79 19.06 17.41
C ARG A 484 -15.91 20.39 18.15
N ASP A 485 -14.87 21.22 18.01
CA ASP A 485 -14.84 22.57 18.56
C ASP A 485 -15.09 22.65 20.09
N VAL A 486 -14.62 21.63 20.84
CA VAL A 486 -14.76 21.59 22.28
C VAL A 486 -13.88 22.67 22.90
N PRO A 487 -14.46 23.66 23.66
CA PRO A 487 -13.67 24.70 24.32
C PRO A 487 -12.78 24.12 25.41
N VAL A 488 -11.57 24.65 25.55
CA VAL A 488 -10.61 24.32 26.62
C VAL A 488 -10.35 25.57 27.45
N ASP A 489 -10.91 25.56 28.68
CA ASP A 489 -10.81 26.65 29.66
C ASP A 489 -10.10 26.08 30.90
N LEU A 490 -8.78 25.88 30.84
CA LEU A 490 -7.99 25.35 31.96
C LEU A 490 -7.94 26.41 33.08
N MET A 491 -8.30 26.00 34.29
CA MET A 491 -8.20 26.80 35.49
C MET A 491 -6.80 26.75 36.09
#